data_f2999debc3acc5da0254897e6a96f745
#
_entry.id   f2999debc3acc5da0254897e6a96f745
#
_cell.length_a   1.000
_cell.length_b   1.000
_cell.length_c   1.000
_cell.angle_alpha   90.00
_cell.angle_beta   90.00
_cell.angle_gamma   90.00
#
_symmetry.space_group_name_H-M   'P 1'
#
loop_
_entity.id
_entity.type
_entity.pdbx_description
1 polymer ?
#
loop_
_entity_poly.entity_id
_entity_poly.type
_entity_poly.pdbx_seq_one_letter_code
_entity_poly.pdbx_strand_id
1 'polypeptide(L)'
;WVAVAVVVVICLIALICGSVFGIFFSGEDSGTGMSMQTAVQEINADYDSKLEAEKSSVSYDDMEISGGRAVWKDVLAVYAVKTNTDKDNPQEVATMDESKKQILSDIFWEMNSMSSRSESHSETEITETDDGNGNIVQTETTVTKTTLYITVSHKVVEEMADLYGFDAEQQEYLAELLKDENNSIWAAVLYGIRYSDDQIVTVALSQVGKVGGQPYWSWYGFGSRVEWCACFVSWCANECGYIDTGVIPKFAGCVNGVQWFKDRGQWIDGSDEPSPE
;
A
#
# COMPACT_ATOMS: atom_id res chain seq x y z
N TRP A 1 2.30 46.34 -5.78
CA TRP A 1 1.40 45.29 -5.28
C TRP A 1 1.80 43.90 -5.73
N VAL A 2 2.05 43.67 -7.01
CA VAL A 2 2.46 42.34 -7.54
C VAL A 2 3.75 41.84 -6.87
N ALA A 3 4.78 42.68 -6.74
CA ALA A 3 6.03 42.28 -6.09
C ALA A 3 5.84 41.89 -4.61
N VAL A 4 4.98 42.59 -3.89
CA VAL A 4 4.64 42.23 -2.49
C VAL A 4 3.89 40.92 -2.41
N ALA A 5 2.93 40.69 -3.32
CA ALA A 5 2.21 39.44 -3.39
C ALA A 5 3.13 38.23 -3.68
N VAL A 6 4.08 38.42 -4.64
CA VAL A 6 5.09 37.39 -4.95
C VAL A 6 5.97 37.07 -3.75
N VAL A 7 6.46 38.07 -3.03
CA VAL A 7 7.28 37.88 -1.82
C VAL A 7 6.49 37.16 -0.74
N VAL A 8 5.23 37.52 -0.53
CA VAL A 8 4.36 36.83 0.46
C VAL A 8 4.17 35.37 0.09
N VAL A 9 3.91 35.05 -1.18
CA VAL A 9 3.76 33.65 -1.65
C VAL A 9 5.05 32.86 -1.44
N ILE A 10 6.20 33.42 -1.78
CA ILE A 10 7.51 32.76 -1.57
C ILE A 10 7.75 32.50 -0.08
N CYS A 11 7.43 33.45 0.80
CA CYS A 11 7.57 33.27 2.25
C CYS A 11 6.63 32.18 2.78
N LEU A 12 5.39 32.10 2.28
CA LEU A 12 4.43 31.07 2.66
C LEU A 12 4.91 29.67 2.22
N ILE A 13 5.39 29.53 1.00
CA ILE A 13 5.96 28.27 0.50
C ILE A 13 7.15 27.86 1.36
N ALA A 14 8.06 28.78 1.67
CA ALA A 14 9.22 28.48 2.50
C ALA A 14 8.84 28.05 3.92
N LEU A 15 7.80 28.65 4.51
CA LEU A 15 7.28 28.24 5.81
C LEU A 15 6.66 26.83 5.78
N ILE A 16 5.91 26.51 4.73
CA ILE A 16 5.29 25.18 4.58
C ILE A 16 6.38 24.12 4.37
N CYS A 17 7.34 24.37 3.47
CA CYS A 17 8.44 23.41 3.22
C CYS A 17 9.32 23.18 4.45
N GLY A 18 9.44 24.18 5.35
CA GLY A 18 10.16 24.07 6.61
C GLY A 18 9.39 23.38 7.74
N SER A 19 8.14 23.02 7.54
CA SER A 19 7.28 22.37 8.52
C SER A 19 7.05 20.88 8.20
N VAL A 20 6.33 20.17 9.06
CA VAL A 20 5.91 18.78 8.82
C VAL A 20 5.11 18.61 7.52
N PHE A 21 4.40 19.64 7.09
CA PHE A 21 3.64 19.67 5.83
C PHE A 21 4.53 19.76 4.58
N GLY A 22 5.82 20.04 4.76
CA GLY A 22 6.82 19.91 3.69
C GLY A 22 6.83 18.55 3.03
N ILE A 23 6.43 17.51 3.74
CA ILE A 23 6.31 16.14 3.22
C ILE A 23 5.48 16.06 1.94
N PHE A 24 4.48 16.92 1.76
CA PHE A 24 3.63 16.95 0.58
C PHE A 24 4.34 17.43 -0.69
N PHE A 25 5.53 17.97 -0.58
CA PHE A 25 6.38 18.39 -1.71
C PHE A 25 7.47 17.36 -2.04
N SER A 26 7.62 16.30 -1.25
CA SER A 26 8.69 15.30 -1.41
C SER A 26 8.47 14.29 -2.55
N GLY A 27 7.31 14.33 -3.22
CA GLY A 27 6.99 13.42 -4.31
C GLY A 27 7.79 13.62 -5.59
N GLU A 28 8.46 14.78 -5.76
CA GLU A 28 9.31 15.07 -6.90
C GLU A 28 10.79 15.08 -6.47
N ASP A 29 11.68 14.69 -7.40
CA ASP A 29 13.11 14.83 -7.18
C ASP A 29 13.49 16.33 -7.23
N SER A 30 13.98 16.83 -6.11
CA SER A 30 14.41 18.22 -5.95
C SER A 30 15.89 18.47 -6.36
N GLY A 31 16.47 17.53 -7.14
CA GLY A 31 17.85 17.61 -7.61
C GLY A 31 18.83 16.78 -6.76
N THR A 32 18.34 16.00 -5.82
CA THR A 32 19.13 15.05 -5.02
C THR A 32 19.28 13.68 -5.72
N GLY A 33 18.51 13.44 -6.79
CA GLY A 33 18.43 12.17 -7.50
C GLY A 33 17.45 11.18 -6.84
N MET A 34 16.69 11.62 -5.84
CA MET A 34 15.74 10.78 -5.11
C MET A 34 14.44 11.52 -4.83
N SER A 35 13.31 10.85 -5.05
CA SER A 35 11.99 11.29 -4.62
C SER A 35 11.50 10.41 -3.45
N MET A 36 10.44 10.86 -2.76
CA MET A 36 9.77 10.01 -1.76
C MET A 36 9.29 8.69 -2.37
N GLN A 37 8.79 8.72 -3.59
CA GLN A 37 8.35 7.51 -4.31
C GLN A 37 9.50 6.52 -4.49
N THR A 38 10.67 6.99 -4.89
CA THR A 38 11.87 6.13 -5.04
C THR A 38 12.24 5.51 -3.70
N ALA A 39 12.29 6.29 -2.61
CA ALA A 39 12.60 5.80 -1.28
C ALA A 39 11.59 4.73 -0.82
N VAL A 40 10.29 4.98 -1.01
CA VAL A 40 9.21 4.02 -0.70
C VAL A 40 9.32 2.74 -1.51
N GLN A 41 9.65 2.83 -2.81
CA GLN A 41 9.84 1.66 -3.67
C GLN A 41 11.02 0.80 -3.21
N GLU A 42 12.13 1.40 -2.84
CA GLU A 42 13.31 0.68 -2.34
C GLU A 42 13.03 -0.01 -1.00
N ILE A 43 12.36 0.66 -0.06
CA ILE A 43 11.96 0.06 1.21
C ILE A 43 10.93 -1.07 1.00
N ASN A 44 10.02 -0.93 0.04
CA ASN A 44 9.12 -2.01 -0.34
C ASN A 44 9.88 -3.23 -0.90
N ALA A 45 10.91 -3.00 -1.72
CA ALA A 45 11.73 -4.08 -2.25
C ALA A 45 12.49 -4.82 -1.13
N ASP A 46 12.98 -4.10 -0.12
CA ASP A 46 13.59 -4.69 1.07
C ASP A 46 12.60 -5.53 1.88
N TYR A 47 11.37 -5.01 2.06
CA TYR A 47 10.29 -5.74 2.72
C TYR A 47 9.92 -7.02 1.97
N ASP A 48 9.76 -6.95 0.65
CA ASP A 48 9.43 -8.09 -0.19
C ASP A 48 10.57 -9.12 -0.17
N SER A 49 11.83 -8.68 -0.21
CA SER A 49 13.00 -9.55 -0.08
C SER A 49 13.03 -10.29 1.26
N LYS A 50 12.67 -9.62 2.34
CA LYS A 50 12.59 -10.23 3.68
C LYS A 50 11.43 -11.22 3.76
N LEU A 51 10.27 -10.90 3.16
CA LEU A 51 9.14 -11.81 3.09
C LEU A 51 9.49 -13.09 2.30
N GLU A 52 10.18 -12.95 1.18
CA GLU A 52 10.65 -14.10 0.39
C GLU A 52 11.71 -14.93 1.15
N ALA A 53 12.57 -14.29 1.94
CA ALA A 53 13.49 -14.99 2.81
C ALA A 53 12.77 -15.82 3.89
N GLU A 54 11.72 -15.27 4.51
CA GLU A 54 10.88 -16.00 5.45
C GLU A 54 10.17 -17.19 4.78
N LYS A 55 9.59 -16.99 3.58
CA LYS A 55 8.98 -18.06 2.79
C LYS A 55 9.96 -19.17 2.44
N SER A 56 11.22 -18.83 2.23
CA SER A 56 12.27 -19.78 1.86
C SER A 56 13.02 -20.38 3.04
N SER A 57 12.66 -20.01 4.28
CA SER A 57 13.40 -20.38 5.49
C SER A 57 13.30 -21.87 5.83
N VAL A 58 12.21 -22.52 5.46
CA VAL A 58 11.98 -23.95 5.64
C VAL A 58 11.27 -24.53 4.42
N SER A 59 11.39 -25.85 4.24
CA SER A 59 10.53 -26.56 3.27
C SER A 59 9.15 -26.79 3.88
N TYR A 60 8.09 -26.50 3.14
CA TYR A 60 6.71 -26.64 3.58
C TYR A 60 5.83 -27.22 2.47
N ASP A 61 4.72 -27.81 2.85
CA ASP A 61 3.65 -28.29 1.96
C ASP A 61 2.58 -27.22 1.78
N ASP A 62 2.25 -26.49 2.88
CA ASP A 62 1.25 -25.43 2.92
C ASP A 62 1.83 -24.17 3.57
N MET A 63 1.26 -23.01 3.22
CA MET A 63 1.68 -21.72 3.78
C MET A 63 0.47 -20.83 4.09
N GLU A 64 0.49 -20.21 5.26
CA GLU A 64 -0.47 -19.19 5.67
C GLU A 64 0.23 -17.89 6.02
N ILE A 65 -0.24 -16.77 5.45
CA ILE A 65 0.22 -15.42 5.79
C ILE A 65 -0.93 -14.68 6.47
N SER A 66 -0.69 -14.17 7.65
CA SER A 66 -1.67 -13.45 8.45
C SER A 66 -1.20 -12.04 8.82
N GLY A 67 -2.17 -11.15 9.11
CA GLY A 67 -1.90 -9.76 9.47
C GLY A 67 -1.61 -8.87 8.27
N GLY A 68 -0.88 -7.79 8.51
CA GLY A 68 -0.52 -6.82 7.49
C GLY A 68 0.45 -5.76 8.00
N ARG A 69 1.17 -5.14 7.10
CA ARG A 69 2.06 -4.01 7.39
C ARG A 69 1.28 -2.70 7.54
N ALA A 70 1.90 -1.71 8.17
CA ALA A 70 1.40 -0.35 8.23
C ALA A 70 1.20 0.22 6.81
N VAL A 71 0.20 1.07 6.65
CA VAL A 71 -0.02 1.80 5.40
C VAL A 71 1.00 2.94 5.29
N TRP A 72 1.46 3.21 4.08
CA TRP A 72 2.50 4.22 3.86
C TRP A 72 2.12 5.63 4.32
N LYS A 73 0.85 6.00 4.25
CA LYS A 73 0.34 7.27 4.78
C LYS A 73 0.72 7.44 6.26
N ASP A 74 0.52 6.40 7.06
CA ASP A 74 0.80 6.40 8.49
C ASP A 74 2.30 6.47 8.76
N VAL A 75 3.09 5.66 8.04
CA VAL A 75 4.56 5.66 8.15
C VAL A 75 5.14 7.03 7.81
N LEU A 76 4.69 7.64 6.72
CA LEU A 76 5.17 8.96 6.28
C LEU A 76 4.72 10.09 7.20
N ALA A 77 3.53 10.01 7.80
CA ALA A 77 3.07 10.98 8.76
C ALA A 77 3.93 10.94 10.04
N VAL A 78 4.21 9.74 10.55
CA VAL A 78 5.14 9.54 11.68
C VAL A 78 6.54 10.04 11.34
N TYR A 79 7.06 9.69 10.16
CA TYR A 79 8.35 10.16 9.66
C TYR A 79 8.41 11.70 9.61
N ALA A 80 7.40 12.35 9.04
CA ALA A 80 7.36 13.80 8.91
C ALA A 80 7.41 14.50 10.27
N VAL A 81 6.59 14.05 11.22
CA VAL A 81 6.56 14.63 12.55
C VAL A 81 7.88 14.38 13.26
N LYS A 82 8.34 13.13 13.35
CA LYS A 82 9.58 12.77 14.06
C LYS A 82 10.78 13.53 13.50
N THR A 83 10.94 13.58 12.18
CA THR A 83 12.11 14.15 11.52
C THR A 83 12.12 15.68 11.55
N ASN A 84 10.97 16.31 11.30
CA ASN A 84 10.89 17.76 11.25
C ASN A 84 10.92 18.41 12.63
N THR A 85 10.36 17.74 13.65
CA THR A 85 10.27 18.29 15.00
C THR A 85 11.29 17.69 15.98
N ASP A 86 12.30 16.98 15.47
CA ASP A 86 13.40 16.46 16.28
C ASP A 86 14.09 17.61 17.02
N LYS A 87 14.23 17.48 18.36
CA LYS A 87 14.77 18.56 19.21
C LYS A 87 16.26 18.75 19.07
N ASP A 88 16.97 17.68 18.67
CA ASP A 88 18.42 17.66 18.60
C ASP A 88 18.90 17.91 17.15
N ASN A 89 18.16 17.44 16.17
CA ASN A 89 18.54 17.55 14.75
C ASN A 89 17.30 17.67 13.84
N PRO A 90 16.54 18.78 13.91
CA PRO A 90 15.38 18.97 13.06
C PRO A 90 15.79 19.05 11.58
N GLN A 91 15.11 18.29 10.74
CA GLN A 91 15.34 18.27 9.29
C GLN A 91 14.05 18.58 8.55
N GLU A 92 14.18 19.35 7.45
CA GLU A 92 13.04 19.52 6.55
C GLU A 92 12.70 18.20 5.85
N VAL A 93 11.44 18.00 5.50
CA VAL A 93 10.90 16.76 4.92
C VAL A 93 10.35 16.95 3.50
N ALA A 94 10.58 18.13 2.93
CA ALA A 94 10.15 18.47 1.56
C ALA A 94 11.06 17.86 0.48
N THR A 95 12.27 17.44 0.86
CA THR A 95 13.22 16.76 -0.04
C THR A 95 13.61 15.41 0.51
N MET A 96 14.05 14.51 -0.35
CA MET A 96 14.52 13.18 0.02
C MET A 96 15.97 12.98 -0.41
N ASP A 97 16.76 12.32 0.42
CA ASP A 97 18.12 11.87 0.16
C ASP A 97 18.39 10.54 0.87
N GLU A 98 19.58 9.96 0.69
CA GLU A 98 19.94 8.66 1.29
C GLU A 98 19.88 8.67 2.84
N SER A 99 20.26 9.78 3.49
CA SER A 99 20.20 9.88 4.94
C SER A 99 18.76 9.88 5.46
N LYS A 100 17.89 10.63 4.81
CA LYS A 100 16.47 10.70 5.13
C LYS A 100 15.74 9.40 4.79
N LYS A 101 16.12 8.73 3.68
CA LYS A 101 15.64 7.39 3.35
C LYS A 101 16.01 6.39 4.44
N GLN A 102 17.21 6.46 5.00
CA GLN A 102 17.58 5.58 6.11
C GLN A 102 16.71 5.82 7.34
N ILE A 103 16.45 7.09 7.70
CA ILE A 103 15.53 7.42 8.81
C ILE A 103 14.12 6.88 8.54
N LEU A 104 13.63 7.04 7.31
CA LEU A 104 12.33 6.50 6.90
C LEU A 104 12.29 4.97 6.98
N SER A 105 13.35 4.30 6.53
CA SER A 105 13.48 2.85 6.61
C SER A 105 13.49 2.35 8.06
N ASP A 106 14.23 3.04 8.93
CA ASP A 106 14.28 2.70 10.36
C ASP A 106 12.88 2.83 11.01
N ILE A 107 12.16 3.91 10.72
CA ILE A 107 10.78 4.11 11.20
C ILE A 107 9.84 3.03 10.64
N PHE A 108 9.97 2.70 9.35
CA PHE A 108 9.18 1.64 8.73
C PHE A 108 9.38 0.30 9.43
N TRP A 109 10.63 -0.09 9.71
CA TRP A 109 10.93 -1.35 10.39
C TRP A 109 10.64 -1.33 11.89
N GLU A 110 10.66 -0.17 12.55
CA GLU A 110 10.22 -0.05 13.93
C GLU A 110 8.69 -0.14 14.06
N MET A 111 7.97 0.33 13.03
CA MET A 111 6.53 0.25 12.95
C MET A 111 6.05 -1.15 12.55
N ASN A 112 6.81 -1.87 11.73
CA ASN A 112 6.43 -3.17 11.19
C ASN A 112 7.30 -4.31 11.74
N SER A 113 6.68 -5.46 11.95
CA SER A 113 7.37 -6.69 12.30
C SER A 113 6.86 -7.87 11.49
N MET A 114 7.78 -8.82 11.26
CA MET A 114 7.51 -10.05 10.55
C MET A 114 8.14 -11.20 11.31
N SER A 115 7.40 -12.28 11.49
CA SER A 115 7.89 -13.50 12.11
C SER A 115 7.31 -14.73 11.41
N SER A 116 8.06 -15.82 11.43
CA SER A 116 7.59 -17.10 10.90
C SER A 116 7.70 -18.21 11.93
N ARG A 117 6.87 -19.22 11.77
CA ARG A 117 6.93 -20.49 12.50
C ARG A 117 6.45 -21.62 11.60
N SER A 118 6.97 -22.82 11.79
CA SER A 118 6.48 -24.01 11.09
C SER A 118 5.88 -25.00 12.06
N GLU A 119 4.82 -25.67 11.63
CA GLU A 119 4.19 -26.78 12.35
C GLU A 119 4.10 -27.99 11.44
N SER A 120 4.51 -29.15 11.95
CA SER A 120 4.42 -30.41 11.21
C SER A 120 3.40 -31.34 11.90
N HIS A 121 2.55 -31.96 11.10
CA HIS A 121 1.59 -32.96 11.54
C HIS A 121 1.64 -34.19 10.63
N SER A 122 1.27 -35.34 11.16
CA SER A 122 1.23 -36.58 10.40
C SER A 122 -0.20 -36.87 9.94
N GLU A 123 -0.34 -37.11 8.63
CA GLU A 123 -1.60 -37.54 8.01
C GLU A 123 -1.46 -38.96 7.48
N THR A 124 -2.55 -39.71 7.47
CA THR A 124 -2.60 -41.04 6.84
C THR A 124 -3.23 -40.90 5.46
N GLU A 125 -2.43 -41.11 4.42
CA GLU A 125 -2.91 -41.20 3.04
C GLU A 125 -3.22 -42.63 2.68
N ILE A 126 -4.42 -42.86 2.11
CA ILE A 126 -4.85 -44.17 1.62
C ILE A 126 -4.71 -44.17 0.12
N THR A 127 -3.81 -44.99 -0.39
CA THR A 127 -3.62 -45.16 -1.83
C THR A 127 -4.28 -46.48 -2.27
N GLU A 128 -5.16 -46.44 -3.24
CA GLU A 128 -5.80 -47.59 -3.85
C GLU A 128 -5.02 -47.98 -5.11
N THR A 129 -4.57 -49.25 -5.14
CA THR A 129 -3.89 -49.82 -6.32
C THR A 129 -4.58 -51.11 -6.75
N ASP A 130 -4.73 -51.32 -8.05
CA ASP A 130 -5.20 -52.60 -8.59
C ASP A 130 -4.03 -53.61 -8.57
N ASP A 131 -4.26 -54.83 -7.99
CA ASP A 131 -3.27 -55.89 -7.91
C ASP A 131 -3.03 -56.64 -9.23
N GLY A 132 -3.63 -56.17 -10.32
CA GLY A 132 -3.58 -56.79 -11.65
C GLY A 132 -4.55 -57.95 -11.86
N ASN A 133 -5.30 -58.34 -10.82
CA ASN A 133 -6.32 -59.35 -10.85
C ASN A 133 -7.76 -58.81 -10.68
N GLY A 134 -7.87 -57.45 -10.68
CA GLY A 134 -9.13 -56.74 -10.48
C GLY A 134 -9.51 -56.50 -9.03
N ASN A 135 -8.60 -56.77 -8.08
CA ASN A 135 -8.82 -56.43 -6.67
C ASN A 135 -8.14 -55.10 -6.35
N ILE A 136 -8.85 -54.24 -5.63
CA ILE A 136 -8.30 -52.96 -5.12
C ILE A 136 -7.63 -53.24 -3.77
N VAL A 137 -6.34 -53.00 -3.70
CA VAL A 137 -5.56 -53.05 -2.46
C VAL A 137 -5.39 -51.63 -1.93
N GLN A 138 -5.84 -51.38 -0.73
CA GLN A 138 -5.63 -50.14 0.00
C GLN A 138 -4.32 -50.21 0.76
N THR A 139 -3.44 -49.24 0.54
CA THR A 139 -2.18 -49.08 1.27
C THR A 139 -2.26 -47.80 2.09
N GLU A 140 -2.13 -47.88 3.40
CA GLU A 140 -2.03 -46.76 4.30
C GLU A 140 -0.56 -46.32 4.39
N THR A 141 -0.29 -45.05 4.10
CA THR A 141 1.02 -44.45 4.24
C THR A 141 0.91 -43.23 5.13
N THR A 142 1.74 -43.15 6.16
CA THR A 142 1.82 -41.95 7.00
C THR A 142 2.76 -40.95 6.34
N VAL A 143 2.25 -39.79 5.98
CA VAL A 143 3.01 -38.67 5.45
C VAL A 143 3.07 -37.55 6.48
N THR A 144 4.20 -36.87 6.57
CA THR A 144 4.34 -35.68 7.41
C THR A 144 4.18 -34.46 6.53
N LYS A 145 3.19 -33.61 6.85
CA LYS A 145 2.98 -32.34 6.18
C LYS A 145 3.41 -31.21 7.09
N THR A 146 4.06 -30.22 6.52
CA THR A 146 4.55 -29.03 7.22
C THR A 146 3.85 -27.79 6.70
N THR A 147 3.27 -27.01 7.60
CA THR A 147 2.67 -25.71 7.30
C THR A 147 3.58 -24.60 7.81
N LEU A 148 3.93 -23.67 6.95
CA LEU A 148 4.64 -22.44 7.31
C LEU A 148 3.63 -21.33 7.61
N TYR A 149 3.69 -20.76 8.78
CA TYR A 149 2.90 -19.60 9.19
C TYR A 149 3.79 -18.36 9.21
N ILE A 150 3.42 -17.34 8.45
CA ILE A 150 4.08 -16.02 8.49
C ILE A 150 3.09 -15.03 9.08
N THR A 151 3.50 -14.34 10.13
CA THR A 151 2.70 -13.29 10.77
C THR A 151 3.37 -11.95 10.53
N VAL A 152 2.62 -11.04 9.91
CA VAL A 152 3.00 -9.63 9.75
C VAL A 152 2.15 -8.81 10.70
N SER A 153 2.78 -7.97 11.51
CA SER A 153 2.07 -7.06 12.40
C SER A 153 2.70 -5.67 12.34
N HIS A 154 1.93 -4.67 12.73
CA HIS A 154 2.42 -3.30 12.80
C HIS A 154 1.86 -2.57 14.02
N LYS A 155 2.59 -1.55 14.46
CA LYS A 155 2.13 -0.56 15.43
C LYS A 155 1.28 0.48 14.70
N VAL A 156 0.21 0.92 15.33
CA VAL A 156 -0.59 2.07 14.86
C VAL A 156 0.11 3.39 15.18
N VAL A 157 -0.35 4.47 14.58
CA VAL A 157 0.29 5.79 14.71
C VAL A 157 0.33 6.29 16.16
N GLU A 158 -0.67 5.96 16.97
CA GLU A 158 -0.74 6.30 18.39
C GLU A 158 0.36 5.58 19.18
N GLU A 159 0.60 4.30 18.91
CA GLU A 159 1.68 3.54 19.54
C GLU A 159 3.06 4.08 19.15
N MET A 160 3.21 4.57 17.92
CA MET A 160 4.45 5.23 17.47
C MET A 160 4.63 6.60 18.12
N ALA A 161 3.54 7.36 18.29
CA ALA A 161 3.58 8.65 19.01
C ALA A 161 4.01 8.46 20.47
N ASP A 162 3.49 7.44 21.12
CA ASP A 162 3.88 7.08 22.50
C ASP A 162 5.34 6.62 22.56
N LEU A 163 5.76 5.76 21.62
CA LEU A 163 7.13 5.24 21.54
C LEU A 163 8.16 6.37 21.39
N TYR A 164 7.87 7.36 20.55
CA TYR A 164 8.74 8.51 20.32
C TYR A 164 8.54 9.66 21.31
N GLY A 165 7.57 9.52 22.23
CA GLY A 165 7.27 10.54 23.24
C GLY A 165 6.79 11.85 22.61
N PHE A 166 5.94 11.78 21.61
CA PHE A 166 5.39 12.96 20.94
C PHE A 166 4.59 13.80 21.94
N ASP A 167 4.92 15.09 21.99
CA ASP A 167 4.17 16.05 22.78
C ASP A 167 2.82 16.40 22.11
N ALA A 168 2.02 17.25 22.78
CA ALA A 168 0.67 17.58 22.31
C ALA A 168 0.68 18.26 20.92
N GLU A 169 1.68 19.09 20.63
CA GLU A 169 1.81 19.77 19.34
C GLU A 169 2.18 18.78 18.23
N GLN A 170 3.10 17.85 18.52
CA GLN A 170 3.48 16.79 17.58
C GLN A 170 2.32 15.84 17.28
N GLN A 171 1.50 15.51 18.27
CA GLN A 171 0.29 14.70 18.09
C GLN A 171 -0.77 15.45 17.27
N GLU A 172 -0.90 16.77 17.44
CA GLU A 172 -1.78 17.59 16.59
C GLU A 172 -1.31 17.61 15.13
N TYR A 173 -0.02 17.76 14.88
CA TYR A 173 0.54 17.65 13.53
C TYR A 173 0.29 16.29 12.89
N LEU A 174 0.46 15.21 13.65
CA LEU A 174 0.19 13.85 13.18
C LEU A 174 -1.28 13.68 12.78
N ALA A 175 -2.20 14.12 13.65
CA ALA A 175 -3.63 14.07 13.37
C ALA A 175 -4.01 14.93 12.15
N GLU A 176 -3.41 16.10 11.98
CA GLU A 176 -3.65 16.98 10.83
C GLU A 176 -3.19 16.35 9.51
N LEU A 177 -1.98 15.77 9.48
CA LEU A 177 -1.45 15.07 8.31
C LEU A 177 -2.35 13.90 7.88
N LEU A 178 -2.95 13.21 8.85
CA LEU A 178 -3.75 12.01 8.62
C LEU A 178 -5.21 12.28 8.26
N LYS A 179 -5.66 13.53 8.22
CA LYS A 179 -7.04 13.85 7.81
C LYS A 179 -7.36 13.31 6.41
N ASP A 180 -8.61 12.91 6.22
CA ASP A 180 -9.07 12.36 4.93
C ASP A 180 -8.97 13.37 3.78
N GLU A 181 -9.10 14.67 4.06
CA GLU A 181 -8.93 15.74 3.07
C GLU A 181 -7.53 15.77 2.43
N ASN A 182 -6.53 15.18 3.08
CA ASN A 182 -5.15 15.08 2.57
C ASN A 182 -4.92 13.81 1.73
N ASN A 183 -5.90 12.93 1.57
CA ASN A 183 -5.70 11.65 0.87
C ASN A 183 -5.26 11.82 -0.58
N SER A 184 -5.78 12.81 -1.30
CA SER A 184 -5.35 13.12 -2.68
C SER A 184 -3.91 13.59 -2.75
N ILE A 185 -3.46 14.37 -1.77
CA ILE A 185 -2.09 14.84 -1.69
C ILE A 185 -1.14 13.69 -1.35
N TRP A 186 -1.52 12.82 -0.42
CA TRP A 186 -0.78 11.60 -0.12
C TRP A 186 -0.64 10.68 -1.34
N ALA A 187 -1.68 10.58 -2.16
CA ALA A 187 -1.60 9.81 -3.40
C ALA A 187 -0.59 10.40 -4.39
N ALA A 188 -0.50 11.71 -4.48
CA ALA A 188 0.52 12.38 -5.30
C ALA A 188 1.94 12.09 -4.78
N VAL A 189 2.16 12.18 -3.47
CA VAL A 189 3.46 11.90 -2.86
C VAL A 189 3.89 10.44 -3.05
N LEU A 190 2.96 9.50 -2.84
CA LEU A 190 3.28 8.07 -2.84
C LEU A 190 3.33 7.44 -4.24
N TYR A 191 2.51 7.91 -5.16
CA TYR A 191 2.27 7.25 -6.44
C TYR A 191 2.50 8.14 -7.65
N GLY A 192 2.87 9.41 -7.45
CA GLY A 192 3.04 10.37 -8.55
C GLY A 192 1.73 10.73 -9.25
N ILE A 193 0.59 10.39 -8.66
CA ILE A 193 -0.72 10.67 -9.25
C ILE A 193 -0.95 12.16 -9.16
N ARG A 194 -0.77 12.86 -10.29
CA ARG A 194 -1.11 14.26 -10.39
C ARG A 194 -2.62 14.44 -10.30
N TYR A 195 -3.04 15.55 -9.73
CA TYR A 195 -4.45 15.90 -9.61
C TYR A 195 -5.11 15.84 -11.00
N SER A 196 -6.17 15.02 -11.13
CA SER A 196 -7.04 14.98 -12.30
C SER A 196 -8.41 15.47 -11.87
N ASP A 197 -9.02 16.34 -12.67
CA ASP A 197 -10.40 16.78 -12.48
C ASP A 197 -11.42 15.66 -12.81
N ASP A 198 -10.95 14.50 -13.26
CA ASP A 198 -11.80 13.36 -13.55
C ASP A 198 -12.45 12.82 -12.26
N GLN A 199 -13.77 12.72 -12.31
CA GLN A 199 -14.58 12.31 -11.17
C GLN A 199 -14.20 10.92 -10.64
N ILE A 200 -13.85 9.96 -11.52
CA ILE A 200 -13.48 8.60 -11.11
C ILE A 200 -12.14 8.57 -10.36
N VAL A 201 -11.19 9.43 -10.77
CA VAL A 201 -9.90 9.58 -10.09
C VAL A 201 -10.13 10.19 -8.71
N THR A 202 -10.96 11.21 -8.59
CA THR A 202 -11.31 11.83 -7.31
C THR A 202 -11.96 10.82 -6.36
N VAL A 203 -12.89 10.00 -6.85
CA VAL A 203 -13.51 8.93 -6.05
C VAL A 203 -12.46 7.90 -5.61
N ALA A 204 -11.58 7.47 -6.51
CA ALA A 204 -10.52 6.51 -6.19
C ALA A 204 -9.55 7.07 -5.12
N LEU A 205 -9.13 8.32 -5.25
CA LEU A 205 -8.25 9.00 -4.31
C LEU A 205 -8.85 9.14 -2.91
N SER A 206 -10.16 9.32 -2.80
CA SER A 206 -10.87 9.35 -1.51
C SER A 206 -10.79 8.03 -0.73
N GLN A 207 -10.34 6.93 -1.37
CA GLN A 207 -10.19 5.62 -0.75
C GLN A 207 -8.75 5.33 -0.29
N VAL A 208 -7.79 6.21 -0.58
CA VAL A 208 -6.40 6.06 -0.16
C VAL A 208 -6.31 5.98 1.38
N GLY A 209 -5.54 5.03 1.88
CA GLY A 209 -5.42 4.75 3.32
C GLY A 209 -6.42 3.74 3.88
N LYS A 210 -7.46 3.37 3.13
CA LYS A 210 -8.38 2.30 3.55
C LYS A 210 -7.75 0.93 3.30
N VAL A 211 -7.75 0.09 4.32
CA VAL A 211 -7.15 -1.25 4.26
C VAL A 211 -8.24 -2.30 4.02
N GLY A 212 -7.94 -3.24 3.12
CA GLY A 212 -8.82 -4.34 2.75
C GLY A 212 -9.87 -3.96 1.72
N GLY A 213 -10.37 -4.94 0.99
CA GLY A 213 -11.30 -4.74 -0.13
C GLY A 213 -12.76 -5.04 0.19
N GLN A 214 -13.08 -5.26 1.48
CA GLN A 214 -14.42 -5.70 1.90
C GLN A 214 -15.55 -4.79 1.39
N PRO A 215 -15.47 -3.45 1.43
CA PRO A 215 -16.52 -2.59 0.90
C PRO A 215 -16.78 -2.80 -0.60
N TYR A 216 -15.75 -3.10 -1.38
CA TYR A 216 -15.82 -3.20 -2.84
C TYR A 216 -16.31 -4.57 -3.31
N TRP A 217 -15.71 -5.68 -2.79
CA TRP A 217 -16.15 -7.02 -3.18
C TRP A 217 -17.53 -7.36 -2.61
N SER A 218 -17.91 -6.87 -1.41
CA SER A 218 -19.26 -7.07 -0.88
C SER A 218 -20.33 -6.24 -1.63
N TRP A 219 -20.01 -5.00 -2.03
CA TRP A 219 -20.87 -4.21 -2.92
C TRP A 219 -21.08 -4.91 -4.27
N TYR A 220 -20.03 -5.54 -4.79
CA TYR A 220 -20.16 -6.27 -6.06
C TYR A 220 -21.11 -7.46 -5.96
N GLY A 221 -21.23 -8.08 -4.78
CA GLY A 221 -22.11 -9.21 -4.47
C GLY A 221 -21.40 -10.46 -3.97
N PHE A 222 -20.09 -10.39 -3.67
CA PHE A 222 -19.37 -11.53 -3.09
C PHE A 222 -19.63 -11.64 -1.59
N GLY A 223 -19.89 -12.88 -1.10
CA GLY A 223 -20.15 -13.16 0.30
C GLY A 223 -18.88 -13.42 1.14
N SER A 224 -17.73 -13.52 0.50
CA SER A 224 -16.42 -13.74 1.14
C SER A 224 -15.33 -13.02 0.38
N ARG A 225 -14.13 -12.92 0.98
CA ARG A 225 -12.97 -12.26 0.36
C ARG A 225 -12.61 -12.89 -0.99
N VAL A 226 -12.43 -12.03 -1.98
CA VAL A 226 -11.93 -12.36 -3.33
C VAL A 226 -10.84 -11.36 -3.70
N GLU A 227 -10.14 -11.61 -4.81
CA GLU A 227 -9.32 -10.59 -5.46
C GLU A 227 -10.23 -9.43 -5.91
N TRP A 228 -10.02 -8.25 -5.37
CA TRP A 228 -10.99 -7.17 -5.41
C TRP A 228 -10.58 -5.95 -6.26
N CYS A 229 -9.42 -5.97 -6.90
CA CYS A 229 -8.94 -4.84 -7.70
C CYS A 229 -9.95 -4.41 -8.78
N ALA A 230 -10.51 -5.36 -9.52
CA ALA A 230 -11.54 -5.10 -10.53
C ALA A 230 -12.88 -4.66 -9.91
N CYS A 231 -13.21 -5.20 -8.72
CA CYS A 231 -14.38 -4.73 -7.96
C CYS A 231 -14.23 -3.28 -7.53
N PHE A 232 -13.03 -2.86 -7.16
CA PHE A 232 -12.73 -1.48 -6.78
C PHE A 232 -12.93 -0.52 -7.95
N VAL A 233 -12.38 -0.84 -9.14
CA VAL A 233 -12.58 -0.01 -10.33
C VAL A 233 -14.07 0.09 -10.68
N SER A 234 -14.80 -1.02 -10.64
CA SER A 234 -16.25 -1.03 -10.87
C SER A 234 -17.00 -0.22 -9.82
N TRP A 235 -16.58 -0.27 -8.55
CA TRP A 235 -17.19 0.54 -7.49
C TRP A 235 -16.96 2.03 -7.73
N CYS A 236 -15.74 2.46 -8.07
CA CYS A 236 -15.45 3.85 -8.42
C CYS A 236 -16.31 4.32 -9.61
N ALA A 237 -16.44 3.49 -10.64
CA ALA A 237 -17.29 3.79 -11.80
C ALA A 237 -18.77 3.91 -11.42
N ASN A 238 -19.25 3.10 -10.48
CA ASN A 238 -20.61 3.19 -9.95
C ASN A 238 -20.86 4.51 -9.23
N GLU A 239 -19.94 4.92 -8.34
CA GLU A 239 -20.03 6.18 -7.60
C GLU A 239 -20.07 7.40 -8.52
N CYS A 240 -19.52 7.28 -9.74
CA CYS A 240 -19.57 8.30 -10.79
C CYS A 240 -20.79 8.18 -11.72
N GLY A 241 -21.65 7.14 -11.57
CA GLY A 241 -22.73 6.86 -12.50
C GLY A 241 -22.28 6.32 -13.87
N TYR A 242 -21.01 5.94 -14.03
CA TYR A 242 -20.45 5.50 -15.31
C TYR A 242 -20.92 4.10 -15.71
N ILE A 243 -21.36 3.28 -14.76
CA ILE A 243 -21.98 1.98 -15.07
C ILE A 243 -23.33 2.17 -15.70
N ASP A 244 -24.18 3.01 -15.12
CA ASP A 244 -25.56 3.25 -15.62
C ASP A 244 -25.58 3.93 -16.99
N THR A 245 -24.56 4.77 -17.25
CA THR A 245 -24.39 5.44 -18.55
C THR A 245 -23.64 4.61 -19.58
N GLY A 246 -23.10 3.44 -19.20
CA GLY A 246 -22.37 2.54 -20.09
C GLY A 246 -20.95 3.01 -20.47
N VAL A 247 -20.42 4.01 -19.76
CA VAL A 247 -19.06 4.52 -19.95
C VAL A 247 -18.02 3.48 -19.49
N ILE A 248 -18.26 2.81 -18.36
CA ILE A 248 -17.44 1.72 -17.84
C ILE A 248 -18.36 0.56 -17.44
N PRO A 249 -18.02 -0.70 -17.80
CA PRO A 249 -18.86 -1.85 -17.43
C PRO A 249 -18.65 -2.22 -15.96
N LYS A 250 -19.63 -2.93 -15.38
CA LYS A 250 -19.43 -3.61 -14.10
C LYS A 250 -18.69 -4.92 -14.33
N PHE A 251 -17.46 -5.07 -13.78
CA PHE A 251 -16.65 -6.28 -13.92
C PHE A 251 -15.90 -6.58 -12.61
N ALA A 252 -15.68 -7.88 -12.33
CA ALA A 252 -14.94 -8.36 -11.17
C ALA A 252 -13.60 -9.05 -11.54
N GLY A 253 -13.41 -9.35 -12.83
CA GLY A 253 -12.16 -9.93 -13.33
C GLY A 253 -11.42 -8.97 -14.25
N CYS A 254 -10.14 -8.73 -14.00
CA CYS A 254 -9.31 -7.83 -14.81
C CYS A 254 -9.33 -8.20 -16.30
N VAL A 255 -9.30 -9.50 -16.62
CA VAL A 255 -9.36 -9.97 -18.02
C VAL A 255 -10.63 -9.47 -18.74
N ASN A 256 -11.78 -9.50 -18.05
CA ASN A 256 -13.04 -9.05 -18.62
C ASN A 256 -13.04 -7.52 -18.86
N GLY A 257 -12.47 -6.76 -17.92
CA GLY A 257 -12.30 -5.32 -18.08
C GLY A 257 -11.39 -4.98 -19.26
N VAL A 258 -10.21 -5.60 -19.33
CA VAL A 258 -9.25 -5.44 -20.44
C VAL A 258 -9.92 -5.75 -21.79
N GLN A 259 -10.63 -6.87 -21.89
CA GLN A 259 -11.29 -7.25 -23.15
C GLN A 259 -12.36 -6.23 -23.57
N TRP A 260 -13.14 -5.73 -22.60
CA TRP A 260 -14.16 -4.73 -22.88
C TRP A 260 -13.58 -3.43 -23.48
N PHE A 261 -12.46 -2.94 -22.94
CA PHE A 261 -11.76 -1.76 -23.45
C PHE A 261 -11.10 -2.04 -24.81
N LYS A 262 -10.53 -3.25 -25.01
CA LYS A 262 -9.97 -3.67 -26.32
C LYS A 262 -11.01 -3.70 -27.43
N ASP A 263 -12.20 -4.24 -27.15
CA ASP A 263 -13.29 -4.33 -28.12
C ASP A 263 -13.79 -2.95 -28.58
N ARG A 264 -13.47 -1.90 -27.82
CA ARG A 264 -13.84 -0.51 -28.12
C ARG A 264 -12.68 0.35 -28.63
N GLY A 265 -11.49 -0.23 -28.77
CA GLY A 265 -10.30 0.51 -29.19
C GLY A 265 -9.82 1.54 -28.16
N GLN A 266 -10.22 1.35 -26.90
CA GLN A 266 -9.87 2.23 -25.78
C GLN A 266 -8.76 1.65 -24.88
N TRP A 267 -8.18 0.54 -25.29
CA TRP A 267 -7.05 -0.09 -24.59
C TRP A 267 -5.74 0.50 -25.09
N ILE A 268 -4.92 1.00 -24.15
CA ILE A 268 -3.56 1.46 -24.39
C ILE A 268 -2.61 0.40 -23.81
N ASP A 269 -1.60 0.00 -24.57
CA ASP A 269 -0.59 -0.96 -24.10
C ASP A 269 0.29 -0.31 -23.03
N GLY A 270 0.73 -1.12 -22.04
CA GLY A 270 1.42 -0.64 -20.83
C GLY A 270 2.81 -0.04 -21.06
N SER A 271 3.23 0.16 -22.32
CA SER A 271 4.43 0.92 -22.70
C SER A 271 4.18 2.43 -22.78
N ASP A 272 2.91 2.85 -22.85
CA ASP A 272 2.52 4.24 -23.00
C ASP A 272 2.13 4.80 -21.62
N GLU A 273 2.64 5.97 -21.29
CA GLU A 273 2.28 6.65 -20.06
C GLU A 273 0.82 7.14 -20.17
N PRO A 274 -0.08 6.75 -19.24
CA PRO A 274 -1.47 7.19 -19.30
C PRO A 274 -1.55 8.71 -19.10
N SER A 275 -2.21 9.40 -20.04
CA SER A 275 -2.56 10.81 -19.87
C SER A 275 -3.81 10.94 -18.99
N PRO A 276 -3.90 11.94 -18.13
CA PRO A 276 -5.14 12.28 -17.44
C PRO A 276 -6.07 12.99 -18.45
N GLU A 277 -6.98 12.26 -19.04
CA GLU A 277 -8.11 12.79 -19.84
C GLU A 277 -9.44 12.35 -19.25
#